data_58dc277881e212ca9acd06805afca484
#
_entry.id   58dc277881e212ca9acd06805afca484
#
_cell.length_a   1.000
_cell.length_b   1.000
_cell.length_c   1.000
_cell.angle_alpha   90.00
_cell.angle_beta   90.00
_cell.angle_gamma   90.00
#
_symmetry.space_group_name_H-M   'P 1'
#
loop_
_entity.id
_entity.type
_entity.pdbx_description
1 polymer ?
#
loop_
_entity_poly.entity_id
_entity_poly.type
_entity_poly.pdbx_seq_one_letter_code
_entity_poly.pdbx_strand_id
1 'polypeptide(L)'
;MDNLDEIFSFLKNSIEKADIQSKIDDIRVAYLGKKGKITELLKNLSSINNLEEKRELGKKINEIKNFCEKALNDKKKAILEKEFLISLQKNKIDITMPGRRPKSANVNLLTKVEEEIVSIFTEIGFRVVEGNEIEDDFHNFEALNIPYYHPSRDSHDSFFISKEHVLRTHTSGMQIRTMMETKPPIAIVSPGKCARRDAIDSKHSPVFHQVEGLLVDKEISFNDLKGILELFCKKMFGDKTKIRLR
;
A
#
# COMPACT_ATOMS: atom_id res chain seq x y z
N MET A 1 22.76 -15.84 64.29
CA MET A 1 21.54 -16.35 63.62
C MET A 1 20.45 -15.24 63.53
N ASP A 2 20.34 -14.39 64.49
CA ASP A 2 19.31 -13.30 64.54
C ASP A 2 19.41 -12.31 63.38
N ASN A 3 20.56 -12.08 62.80
CA ASN A 3 20.72 -11.12 61.73
C ASN A 3 20.19 -11.57 60.34
N LEU A 4 20.02 -12.89 60.09
CA LEU A 4 19.51 -13.45 58.84
C LEU A 4 17.98 -13.39 58.79
N ASP A 5 17.30 -13.67 59.87
CA ASP A 5 15.84 -13.68 60.01
C ASP A 5 15.32 -12.22 59.96
N GLU A 6 16.04 -11.28 60.56
CA GLU A 6 15.77 -9.87 60.46
C GLU A 6 15.91 -9.34 59.02
N ILE A 7 16.98 -9.70 58.30
CA ILE A 7 17.21 -9.31 56.90
C ILE A 7 16.09 -9.88 56.03
N PHE A 8 15.66 -11.12 56.27
CA PHE A 8 14.58 -11.78 55.53
C PHE A 8 13.22 -11.10 55.74
N SER A 9 12.91 -10.75 56.98
CA SER A 9 11.65 -10.05 57.34
C SER A 9 11.61 -8.64 56.75
N PHE A 10 12.70 -7.89 56.79
CA PHE A 10 12.85 -6.57 56.15
C PHE A 10 12.71 -6.64 54.64
N LEU A 11 13.33 -7.65 54.00
CA LEU A 11 13.24 -7.88 52.57
C LEU A 11 11.82 -8.17 52.13
N LYS A 12 11.12 -9.05 52.83
CA LYS A 12 9.69 -9.39 52.56
C LYS A 12 8.81 -8.15 52.65
N ASN A 13 8.94 -7.36 53.71
CA ASN A 13 8.22 -6.10 53.88
C ASN A 13 8.52 -5.07 52.81
N SER A 14 9.78 -4.98 52.36
CA SER A 14 10.19 -4.06 51.30
C SER A 14 9.60 -4.45 49.96
N ILE A 15 9.55 -5.75 49.62
CA ILE A 15 8.93 -6.26 48.39
C ILE A 15 7.41 -6.04 48.40
N GLU A 16 6.74 -6.28 49.53
CA GLU A 16 5.30 -6.05 49.65
C GLU A 16 4.91 -4.59 49.44
N LYS A 17 5.70 -3.66 49.95
CA LYS A 17 5.50 -2.19 49.83
C LYS A 17 5.95 -1.59 48.51
N ALA A 18 6.56 -2.37 47.62
CA ALA A 18 7.00 -1.89 46.34
C ALA A 18 5.82 -1.77 45.36
N ASP A 19 5.43 -0.54 44.99
CA ASP A 19 4.30 -0.23 44.09
C ASP A 19 4.73 0.15 42.69
N ILE A 20 6.03 0.38 42.48
CA ILE A 20 6.62 0.90 41.22
C ILE A 20 7.82 0.04 40.85
N GLN A 21 8.02 -0.17 39.55
CA GLN A 21 9.11 -1.00 39.02
C GLN A 21 10.50 -0.52 39.48
N SER A 22 10.74 0.79 39.56
CA SER A 22 12.03 1.33 40.04
C SER A 22 12.37 0.91 41.46
N LYS A 23 11.37 0.84 42.39
CA LYS A 23 11.57 0.37 43.77
C LYS A 23 11.95 -1.11 43.80
N ILE A 24 11.43 -1.94 42.89
CA ILE A 24 11.82 -3.35 42.79
C ILE A 24 13.27 -3.50 42.34
N ASP A 25 13.68 -2.67 41.37
CA ASP A 25 15.06 -2.67 40.87
C ASP A 25 16.02 -2.15 41.96
N ASP A 26 15.63 -1.16 42.75
CA ASP A 26 16.41 -0.65 43.88
C ASP A 26 16.58 -1.73 44.98
N ILE A 27 15.51 -2.45 45.32
CA ILE A 27 15.55 -3.57 46.27
C ILE A 27 16.45 -4.67 45.71
N ARG A 28 16.37 -4.98 44.44
CA ARG A 28 17.23 -5.99 43.81
C ARG A 28 18.72 -5.61 43.92
N VAL A 29 19.06 -4.36 43.67
CA VAL A 29 20.44 -3.87 43.79
C VAL A 29 20.88 -3.89 45.24
N ALA A 30 20.04 -3.44 46.20
CA ALA A 30 20.37 -3.39 47.64
C ALA A 30 20.60 -4.76 48.27
N TYR A 31 19.93 -5.81 47.79
CA TYR A 31 20.03 -7.13 48.36
C TYR A 31 20.84 -8.12 47.51
N LEU A 32 20.70 -8.10 46.21
CA LEU A 32 21.33 -9.06 45.26
C LEU A 32 22.46 -8.44 44.42
N GLY A 33 22.69 -7.14 44.47
CA GLY A 33 23.71 -6.45 43.73
C GLY A 33 25.15 -6.88 44.14
N LYS A 34 26.19 -6.41 43.43
CA LYS A 34 27.60 -6.72 43.72
C LYS A 34 28.03 -6.38 45.15
N LYS A 35 27.44 -5.36 45.78
CA LYS A 35 27.59 -4.92 47.16
C LYS A 35 26.32 -5.14 47.98
N GLY A 36 25.44 -6.01 47.52
CA GLY A 36 24.19 -6.28 48.18
C GLY A 36 24.32 -7.13 49.47
N LYS A 37 23.43 -6.92 50.42
CA LYS A 37 23.48 -7.58 51.74
C LYS A 37 23.61 -9.12 51.66
N ILE A 38 22.88 -9.77 50.77
CA ILE A 38 22.94 -11.22 50.55
C ILE A 38 24.30 -11.63 49.93
N THR A 39 24.85 -10.80 49.01
CA THR A 39 26.11 -11.06 48.38
C THR A 39 27.29 -10.90 49.34
N GLU A 40 27.21 -9.95 50.27
CA GLU A 40 28.18 -9.78 51.36
C GLU A 40 28.17 -10.95 52.34
N LEU A 41 26.97 -11.43 52.69
CA LEU A 41 26.85 -12.62 53.55
C LEU A 41 27.47 -13.87 52.88
N LEU A 42 27.28 -14.04 51.56
CA LEU A 42 27.91 -15.12 50.82
C LEU A 42 29.46 -15.02 50.79
N LYS A 43 30.01 -13.80 50.72
CA LYS A 43 31.45 -13.55 50.77
C LYS A 43 32.02 -13.85 52.17
N ASN A 44 31.30 -13.47 53.23
CA ASN A 44 31.73 -13.70 54.61
C ASN A 44 31.67 -15.17 55.00
N LEU A 45 30.94 -16.05 54.25
CA LEU A 45 31.04 -17.51 54.44
C LEU A 45 32.41 -18.08 54.17
N SER A 46 33.28 -17.40 53.39
CA SER A 46 34.63 -17.84 53.12
C SER A 46 35.56 -17.76 54.35
N SER A 47 35.23 -16.94 55.36
CA SER A 47 36.01 -16.72 56.56
C SER A 47 35.62 -17.65 57.73
N ILE A 48 34.65 -18.54 57.53
CA ILE A 48 34.20 -19.50 58.58
C ILE A 48 35.01 -20.78 58.47
N ASN A 49 35.69 -21.16 59.56
CA ASN A 49 36.59 -22.33 59.61
C ASN A 49 35.86 -23.67 59.88
N ASN A 50 34.64 -23.63 60.40
CA ASN A 50 33.84 -24.83 60.68
C ASN A 50 33.04 -25.27 59.45
N LEU A 51 33.30 -26.50 58.95
CA LEU A 51 32.78 -26.98 57.66
C LEU A 51 31.26 -27.27 57.71
N GLU A 52 30.73 -27.69 58.87
CA GLU A 52 29.31 -27.98 59.03
C GLU A 52 28.46 -26.70 59.12
N GLU A 53 28.89 -25.75 59.94
CA GLU A 53 28.26 -24.43 60.05
C GLU A 53 28.27 -23.66 58.73
N LYS A 54 29.34 -23.76 57.98
CA LYS A 54 29.47 -23.16 56.64
C LYS A 54 28.49 -23.75 55.65
N ARG A 55 28.24 -25.08 55.68
CA ARG A 55 27.26 -25.75 54.82
C ARG A 55 25.84 -25.37 55.18
N GLU A 56 25.48 -25.31 56.44
CA GLU A 56 24.15 -24.96 56.90
C GLU A 56 23.81 -23.50 56.60
N LEU A 57 24.69 -22.56 56.91
CA LEU A 57 24.55 -21.14 56.59
C LEU A 57 24.49 -20.92 55.10
N GLY A 58 25.32 -21.60 54.29
CA GLY A 58 25.31 -21.52 52.83
C GLY A 58 23.97 -21.98 52.24
N LYS A 59 23.37 -23.04 52.75
CA LYS A 59 22.05 -23.49 52.34
C LYS A 59 20.97 -22.45 52.65
N LYS A 60 20.93 -21.90 53.86
CA LYS A 60 19.95 -20.86 54.26
C LYS A 60 20.08 -19.60 53.45
N ILE A 61 21.29 -19.11 53.18
CA ILE A 61 21.49 -17.92 52.37
C ILE A 61 21.07 -18.14 50.89
N ASN A 62 21.33 -19.33 50.34
CA ASN A 62 20.86 -19.67 49.00
C ASN A 62 19.33 -19.80 48.94
N GLU A 63 18.67 -20.31 49.93
CA GLU A 63 17.21 -20.37 50.04
C GLU A 63 16.62 -18.95 50.06
N ILE A 64 17.17 -18.05 50.87
CA ILE A 64 16.78 -16.64 50.94
C ILE A 64 17.01 -15.95 49.61
N LYS A 65 18.15 -16.19 48.93
CA LYS A 65 18.44 -15.65 47.60
C LYS A 65 17.40 -16.09 46.58
N ASN A 66 17.12 -17.39 46.49
CA ASN A 66 16.12 -17.96 45.57
C ASN A 66 14.71 -17.43 45.83
N PHE A 67 14.34 -17.31 47.08
CA PHE A 67 13.09 -16.72 47.50
C PHE A 67 13.02 -15.24 47.05
N CYS A 68 14.07 -14.47 47.29
CA CYS A 68 14.14 -13.06 46.90
C CYS A 68 14.02 -12.89 45.39
N GLU A 69 14.74 -13.65 44.57
CA GLU A 69 14.67 -13.60 43.13
C GLU A 69 13.27 -13.96 42.62
N LYS A 70 12.65 -14.98 43.16
CA LYS A 70 11.31 -15.38 42.80
C LYS A 70 10.29 -14.31 43.20
N ALA A 71 10.30 -13.83 44.44
CA ALA A 71 9.35 -12.83 44.94
C ALA A 71 9.48 -11.48 44.18
N LEU A 72 10.68 -11.04 43.84
CA LEU A 72 10.90 -9.84 43.04
C LEU A 72 10.37 -10.01 41.62
N ASN A 73 10.58 -11.17 40.98
CA ASN A 73 10.05 -11.44 39.64
C ASN A 73 8.52 -11.53 39.63
N ASP A 74 7.92 -12.17 40.61
CA ASP A 74 6.47 -12.29 40.72
C ASP A 74 5.80 -10.91 40.96
N LYS A 75 6.42 -10.08 41.83
CA LYS A 75 5.93 -8.74 42.10
C LYS A 75 6.08 -7.83 40.87
N LYS A 76 7.20 -7.96 40.12
CA LYS A 76 7.42 -7.22 38.87
C LYS A 76 6.36 -7.58 37.84
N LYS A 77 6.05 -8.87 37.66
CA LYS A 77 4.96 -9.29 36.74
C LYS A 77 3.62 -8.70 37.15
N ALA A 78 3.29 -8.75 38.45
CA ALA A 78 2.01 -8.23 38.96
C ALA A 78 1.90 -6.69 38.74
N ILE A 79 2.98 -5.93 38.87
CA ILE A 79 2.99 -4.48 38.60
C ILE A 79 2.80 -4.22 37.10
N LEU A 80 3.52 -4.95 36.22
CA LEU A 80 3.39 -4.81 34.77
C LEU A 80 1.97 -5.16 34.27
N GLU A 81 1.36 -6.22 34.81
CA GLU A 81 -0.02 -6.60 34.52
C GLU A 81 -1.01 -5.50 34.94
N LYS A 82 -0.81 -4.94 36.14
CA LYS A 82 -1.64 -3.85 36.64
C LYS A 82 -1.51 -2.59 35.77
N GLU A 83 -0.30 -2.21 35.42
CA GLU A 83 -0.02 -1.05 34.52
C GLU A 83 -0.64 -1.29 33.14
N PHE A 84 -0.52 -2.51 32.61
CA PHE A 84 -1.13 -2.90 31.34
C PHE A 84 -2.66 -2.77 31.37
N LEU A 85 -3.32 -3.29 32.41
CA LEU A 85 -4.76 -3.18 32.57
C LEU A 85 -5.22 -1.71 32.69
N ILE A 86 -4.47 -0.89 33.41
CA ILE A 86 -4.75 0.56 33.51
C ILE A 86 -4.60 1.22 32.14
N SER A 87 -3.55 0.86 31.38
CA SER A 87 -3.33 1.39 30.04
C SER A 87 -4.45 0.99 29.06
N LEU A 88 -4.94 -0.23 29.14
CA LEU A 88 -6.09 -0.70 28.35
C LEU A 88 -7.37 0.08 28.67
N GLN A 89 -7.63 0.35 29.93
CA GLN A 89 -8.80 1.15 30.33
C GLN A 89 -8.69 2.60 29.87
N LYS A 90 -7.49 3.18 29.98
CA LYS A 90 -7.23 4.57 29.58
C LYS A 90 -7.27 4.78 28.06
N ASN A 91 -6.87 3.76 27.31
CA ASN A 91 -6.84 3.79 25.84
C ASN A 91 -8.05 3.09 25.21
N LYS A 92 -9.13 2.89 25.97
CA LYS A 92 -10.35 2.27 25.46
C LYS A 92 -10.94 3.14 24.34
N ILE A 93 -10.89 2.61 23.13
CA ILE A 93 -11.50 3.25 21.96
C ILE A 93 -13.01 2.94 22.00
N ASP A 94 -13.82 3.96 21.86
CA ASP A 94 -15.25 3.79 21.68
C ASP A 94 -15.53 3.28 20.25
N ILE A 95 -15.78 1.98 20.14
CA ILE A 95 -16.09 1.32 18.86
C ILE A 95 -17.49 1.66 18.32
N THR A 96 -18.34 2.32 19.12
CA THR A 96 -19.66 2.78 18.65
C THR A 96 -19.57 4.08 17.87
N MET A 97 -18.46 4.81 18.02
CA MET A 97 -18.22 6.02 17.21
C MET A 97 -18.04 5.65 15.73
N PRO A 98 -18.70 6.37 14.81
CA PRO A 98 -18.52 6.14 13.39
C PRO A 98 -17.05 6.38 13.00
N GLY A 99 -16.46 5.43 12.30
CA GLY A 99 -15.10 5.57 11.75
C GLY A 99 -15.01 6.78 10.80
N ARG A 100 -13.83 7.36 10.65
CA ARG A 100 -13.58 8.35 9.60
C ARG A 100 -13.75 7.67 8.25
N ARG A 101 -14.88 7.93 7.61
CA ARG A 101 -15.08 7.48 6.22
C ARG A 101 -14.09 8.26 5.35
N PRO A 102 -13.25 7.58 4.54
CA PRO A 102 -12.46 8.27 3.54
C PRO A 102 -13.45 9.02 2.64
N LYS A 103 -13.17 10.29 2.35
CA LYS A 103 -13.97 11.03 1.36
C LYS A 103 -13.84 10.25 0.06
N SER A 104 -14.96 9.82 -0.51
CA SER A 104 -14.96 9.23 -1.85
C SER A 104 -14.39 10.28 -2.80
N ALA A 105 -13.29 9.97 -3.45
CA ALA A 105 -12.78 10.81 -4.52
C ALA A 105 -13.78 10.74 -5.69
N ASN A 106 -14.08 11.89 -6.28
CA ASN A 106 -14.82 11.92 -7.53
C ASN A 106 -13.87 11.53 -8.66
N VAL A 107 -14.31 10.62 -9.52
CA VAL A 107 -13.59 10.25 -10.74
C VAL A 107 -13.58 11.47 -11.68
N ASN A 108 -12.47 11.69 -12.38
CA ASN A 108 -12.37 12.75 -13.39
C ASN A 108 -13.45 12.54 -14.46
N LEU A 109 -14.06 13.62 -14.92
CA LEU A 109 -15.13 13.55 -15.92
C LEU A 109 -14.68 12.92 -17.24
N LEU A 110 -13.44 13.19 -17.68
CA LEU A 110 -12.88 12.56 -18.88
C LEU A 110 -12.76 11.05 -18.71
N THR A 111 -12.25 10.61 -17.58
CA THR A 111 -12.13 9.16 -17.27
C THR A 111 -13.52 8.51 -17.25
N LYS A 112 -14.49 9.16 -16.64
CA LYS A 112 -15.87 8.64 -16.60
C LYS A 112 -16.47 8.49 -17.99
N VAL A 113 -16.27 9.48 -18.87
CA VAL A 113 -16.76 9.43 -20.25
C VAL A 113 -16.02 8.35 -21.05
N GLU A 114 -14.71 8.23 -20.86
CA GLU A 114 -13.91 7.20 -21.51
C GLU A 114 -14.37 5.78 -21.09
N GLU A 115 -14.57 5.54 -19.79
CA GLU A 115 -15.11 4.28 -19.26
C GLU A 115 -16.51 3.97 -19.85
N GLU A 116 -17.37 4.96 -20.00
CA GLU A 116 -18.71 4.80 -20.58
C GLU A 116 -18.62 4.41 -22.06
N ILE A 117 -17.76 5.07 -22.85
CA ILE A 117 -17.52 4.74 -24.26
C ILE A 117 -16.98 3.31 -24.38
N VAL A 118 -15.96 2.97 -23.59
CA VAL A 118 -15.34 1.64 -23.58
C VAL A 118 -16.35 0.56 -23.19
N SER A 119 -17.20 0.82 -22.21
CA SER A 119 -18.27 -0.10 -21.80
C SER A 119 -19.24 -0.40 -22.95
N ILE A 120 -19.67 0.61 -23.70
CA ILE A 120 -20.57 0.46 -24.85
C ILE A 120 -19.94 -0.46 -25.92
N PHE A 121 -18.66 -0.25 -26.25
CA PHE A 121 -17.98 -1.10 -27.24
C PHE A 121 -17.72 -2.51 -26.73
N THR A 122 -17.40 -2.67 -25.45
CA THR A 122 -17.21 -3.99 -24.84
C THR A 122 -18.51 -4.81 -24.85
N GLU A 123 -19.65 -4.19 -24.60
CA GLU A 123 -20.97 -4.86 -24.65
C GLU A 123 -21.30 -5.41 -26.04
N ILE A 124 -20.79 -4.82 -27.10
CA ILE A 124 -20.97 -5.31 -28.47
C ILE A 124 -19.82 -6.19 -28.98
N GLY A 125 -18.92 -6.58 -28.09
CA GLY A 125 -17.90 -7.60 -28.36
C GLY A 125 -16.52 -7.07 -28.74
N PHE A 126 -16.25 -5.76 -28.63
CA PHE A 126 -14.93 -5.21 -28.84
C PHE A 126 -14.04 -5.44 -27.63
N ARG A 127 -12.79 -5.84 -27.86
CA ARG A 127 -11.77 -5.98 -26.84
C ARG A 127 -11.03 -4.65 -26.66
N VAL A 128 -10.82 -4.23 -25.42
CA VAL A 128 -10.04 -3.04 -25.09
C VAL A 128 -8.56 -3.34 -25.27
N VAL A 129 -7.84 -2.46 -25.95
CA VAL A 129 -6.39 -2.50 -26.11
C VAL A 129 -5.79 -1.15 -25.73
N GLU A 130 -4.86 -1.15 -24.81
CA GLU A 130 -4.14 0.04 -24.36
C GLU A 130 -2.75 0.09 -24.99
N GLY A 131 -2.28 1.28 -25.31
CA GLY A 131 -0.99 1.49 -25.94
C GLY A 131 -0.15 2.56 -25.28
N ASN A 132 1.11 2.62 -25.70
CA ASN A 132 2.07 3.57 -25.18
C ASN A 132 1.70 5.02 -25.59
N GLU A 133 1.88 5.97 -24.67
CA GLU A 133 1.75 7.40 -25.00
C GLU A 133 2.94 7.89 -25.85
N ILE A 134 4.11 7.27 -25.71
CA ILE A 134 5.28 7.49 -26.54
C ILE A 134 5.33 6.38 -27.59
N GLU A 135 5.21 6.76 -28.85
CA GLU A 135 5.15 5.82 -29.96
C GLU A 135 6.35 6.02 -30.90
N ASP A 136 6.73 4.98 -31.62
CA ASP A 136 7.72 5.12 -32.68
C ASP A 136 7.09 5.68 -33.96
N ASP A 137 7.94 6.19 -34.82
CA ASP A 137 7.53 6.79 -36.10
C ASP A 137 6.81 5.80 -37.02
N PHE A 138 7.21 4.53 -37.00
CA PHE A 138 6.60 3.47 -37.80
C PHE A 138 5.14 3.26 -37.45
N HIS A 139 4.82 3.01 -36.16
CA HIS A 139 3.44 2.73 -35.74
C HIS A 139 2.55 3.98 -35.73
N ASN A 140 3.15 5.18 -35.50
CA ASN A 140 2.38 6.40 -35.49
C ASN A 140 2.09 6.97 -36.88
N PHE A 141 2.94 6.67 -37.89
CA PHE A 141 2.81 7.26 -39.22
C PHE A 141 2.99 6.24 -40.34
N GLU A 142 4.15 5.60 -40.47
CA GLU A 142 4.54 4.86 -41.68
C GLU A 142 3.60 3.68 -41.93
N ALA A 143 3.31 2.86 -40.95
CA ALA A 143 2.40 1.72 -41.05
C ALA A 143 0.93 2.11 -41.31
N LEU A 144 0.58 3.36 -41.07
CA LEU A 144 -0.73 3.96 -41.41
C LEU A 144 -0.75 4.61 -42.80
N ASN A 145 0.25 4.31 -43.63
CA ASN A 145 0.40 4.88 -44.96
C ASN A 145 0.65 6.40 -44.99
N ILE A 146 1.34 6.90 -43.98
CA ILE A 146 1.80 8.29 -43.86
C ILE A 146 3.33 8.30 -43.87
N PRO A 147 3.98 8.08 -45.01
CA PRO A 147 5.43 8.10 -45.15
C PRO A 147 6.01 9.51 -44.93
N TYR A 148 7.34 9.62 -44.74
CA TYR A 148 8.00 10.89 -44.40
C TYR A 148 7.73 12.04 -45.39
N TYR A 149 7.47 11.73 -46.64
CA TYR A 149 7.19 12.71 -47.72
C TYR A 149 5.69 13.01 -47.89
N HIS A 150 4.80 12.41 -47.05
CA HIS A 150 3.37 12.60 -47.19
C HIS A 150 2.95 14.01 -46.72
N PRO A 151 2.18 14.75 -47.55
CA PRO A 151 1.79 16.14 -47.20
C PRO A 151 1.06 16.26 -45.87
N SER A 152 0.22 15.27 -45.51
CA SER A 152 -0.49 15.28 -44.25
C SER A 152 0.42 15.15 -43.01
N ARG A 153 1.66 14.66 -43.20
CA ARG A 153 2.64 14.55 -42.11
C ARG A 153 3.20 15.89 -41.70
N ASP A 154 3.43 16.79 -42.71
CA ASP A 154 3.92 18.14 -42.43
C ASP A 154 2.87 19.00 -41.71
N SER A 155 1.59 18.67 -41.83
CA SER A 155 0.49 19.36 -41.15
C SER A 155 0.25 18.89 -39.73
N HIS A 156 0.87 17.79 -39.33
CA HIS A 156 0.77 17.29 -37.97
C HIS A 156 1.78 17.99 -37.07
N ASP A 157 1.32 18.92 -36.27
CA ASP A 157 2.10 19.51 -35.18
C ASP A 157 2.35 18.46 -34.08
N SER A 158 3.37 17.64 -34.28
CA SER A 158 3.70 16.52 -33.39
C SER A 158 4.78 16.90 -32.39
N PHE A 159 4.69 16.36 -31.18
CA PHE A 159 5.75 16.49 -30.18
C PHE A 159 6.75 15.33 -30.32
N PHE A 160 7.85 15.57 -31.04
CA PHE A 160 8.94 14.61 -31.13
C PHE A 160 9.80 14.63 -29.85
N ILE A 161 10.04 13.47 -29.28
CA ILE A 161 10.93 13.26 -28.12
C ILE A 161 12.35 12.98 -28.61
N SER A 162 12.45 12.26 -29.73
CA SER A 162 13.70 11.94 -30.41
C SER A 162 13.44 11.90 -31.92
N LYS A 163 14.47 11.53 -32.72
CA LYS A 163 14.29 11.34 -34.16
C LYS A 163 13.33 10.20 -34.52
N GLU A 164 13.16 9.24 -33.61
CA GLU A 164 12.42 7.99 -33.85
C GLU A 164 11.16 7.88 -32.97
N HIS A 165 10.99 8.76 -31.98
CA HIS A 165 9.90 8.68 -31.02
C HIS A 165 9.12 9.98 -30.92
N VAL A 166 7.81 9.86 -30.83
CA VAL A 166 6.84 10.94 -30.81
C VAL A 166 5.82 10.70 -29.69
N LEU A 167 5.27 11.76 -29.09
CA LEU A 167 4.03 11.63 -28.36
C LEU A 167 2.93 11.31 -29.37
N ARG A 168 2.21 10.18 -29.19
CA ARG A 168 1.23 9.72 -30.16
C ARG A 168 0.20 10.81 -30.48
N THR A 169 -0.01 11.01 -31.76
CA THR A 169 -0.96 11.99 -32.28
C THR A 169 -2.38 11.47 -32.40
N HIS A 170 -2.55 10.16 -32.29
CA HIS A 170 -3.79 9.39 -32.31
C HIS A 170 -3.56 8.02 -31.66
N THR A 171 -4.61 7.26 -31.41
CA THR A 171 -4.51 5.91 -30.84
C THR A 171 -4.35 4.79 -31.87
N SER A 172 -4.26 5.13 -33.15
CA SER A 172 -4.20 4.17 -34.29
C SER A 172 -2.97 3.25 -34.26
N GLY A 173 -1.88 3.61 -33.58
CA GLY A 173 -0.73 2.72 -33.41
C GLY A 173 -1.09 1.35 -32.82
N MET A 174 -2.10 1.30 -31.99
CA MET A 174 -2.59 0.04 -31.41
C MET A 174 -3.32 -0.84 -32.42
N GLN A 175 -3.94 -0.26 -33.45
CA GLN A 175 -4.53 -1.03 -34.56
C GLN A 175 -3.43 -1.80 -35.30
N ILE A 176 -2.31 -1.12 -35.58
CA ILE A 176 -1.15 -1.72 -36.25
C ILE A 176 -0.55 -2.85 -35.43
N ARG A 177 -0.25 -2.57 -34.14
CA ARG A 177 0.30 -3.58 -33.22
C ARG A 177 -0.60 -4.80 -33.12
N THR A 178 -1.91 -4.61 -32.98
CA THR A 178 -2.87 -5.70 -32.90
C THR A 178 -2.92 -6.52 -34.20
N MET A 179 -2.92 -5.87 -35.36
CA MET A 179 -2.92 -6.56 -36.65
C MET A 179 -1.62 -7.32 -36.93
N MET A 180 -0.49 -6.86 -36.38
CA MET A 180 0.80 -7.57 -36.49
C MET A 180 0.83 -8.82 -35.60
N GLU A 181 0.15 -8.79 -34.47
CA GLU A 181 0.16 -9.90 -33.49
C GLU A 181 -1.00 -10.89 -33.66
N THR A 182 -2.14 -10.41 -34.15
CA THR A 182 -3.40 -11.19 -34.16
C THR A 182 -3.96 -11.28 -35.57
N LYS A 183 -4.37 -12.49 -35.95
CA LYS A 183 -5.09 -12.70 -37.22
C LYS A 183 -6.58 -12.38 -37.07
N PRO A 184 -7.26 -11.94 -38.15
CA PRO A 184 -8.70 -11.75 -38.13
C PRO A 184 -9.47 -13.05 -37.75
N PRO A 185 -10.63 -12.92 -37.09
CA PRO A 185 -11.37 -11.68 -36.83
C PRO A 185 -10.76 -10.83 -35.71
N ILE A 186 -10.75 -9.49 -35.91
CA ILE A 186 -10.26 -8.51 -34.94
C ILE A 186 -11.38 -7.52 -34.66
N ALA A 187 -11.73 -7.33 -33.42
CA ALA A 187 -12.63 -6.28 -32.94
C ALA A 187 -12.01 -5.65 -31.69
N ILE A 188 -11.48 -4.45 -31.84
CA ILE A 188 -10.79 -3.75 -30.75
C ILE A 188 -11.25 -2.30 -30.63
N VAL A 189 -11.16 -1.77 -29.40
CA VAL A 189 -11.29 -0.37 -29.09
C VAL A 189 -10.04 0.08 -28.34
N SER A 190 -9.47 1.20 -28.77
CA SER A 190 -8.25 1.76 -28.18
C SER A 190 -8.50 3.15 -27.64
N PRO A 191 -8.75 3.30 -26.33
CA PRO A 191 -8.83 4.60 -25.67
C PRO A 191 -7.43 5.13 -25.34
N GLY A 192 -7.31 6.45 -25.17
CA GLY A 192 -6.14 7.02 -24.57
C GLY A 192 -5.87 8.48 -24.89
N LYS A 193 -4.88 9.03 -24.21
CA LYS A 193 -4.40 10.40 -24.45
C LYS A 193 -3.60 10.49 -25.73
N CYS A 194 -3.81 11.59 -26.45
CA CYS A 194 -3.04 11.98 -27.61
C CYS A 194 -2.51 13.39 -27.42
N ALA A 195 -1.42 13.72 -28.10
CA ALA A 195 -0.81 15.03 -28.01
C ALA A 195 -0.57 15.61 -29.41
N ARG A 196 -0.98 16.86 -29.61
CA ARG A 196 -0.71 17.64 -30.83
C ARG A 196 -0.22 19.01 -30.44
N ARG A 197 0.67 19.55 -31.23
CA ARG A 197 1.28 20.85 -30.99
C ARG A 197 0.40 22.01 -31.46
N ASP A 198 -0.90 21.86 -31.35
CA ASP A 198 -1.87 22.87 -31.74
C ASP A 198 -1.79 24.09 -30.79
N ALA A 199 -2.10 25.26 -31.36
CA ALA A 199 -2.27 26.47 -30.58
C ALA A 199 -3.48 26.31 -29.63
N ILE A 200 -3.30 26.70 -28.37
CA ILE A 200 -4.36 26.60 -27.36
C ILE A 200 -5.43 27.67 -27.65
N ASP A 201 -6.64 27.23 -27.91
CA ASP A 201 -7.81 28.12 -28.04
C ASP A 201 -9.02 27.52 -27.30
N SER A 202 -10.23 28.07 -27.53
CA SER A 202 -11.44 27.58 -26.90
C SER A 202 -11.89 26.19 -27.37
N LYS A 203 -11.29 25.63 -28.41
CA LYS A 203 -11.68 24.35 -29.03
C LYS A 203 -10.51 23.36 -29.10
N HIS A 204 -9.27 23.82 -28.98
CA HIS A 204 -8.08 23.00 -29.11
C HIS A 204 -7.28 22.97 -27.82
N SER A 205 -6.93 21.76 -27.40
CA SER A 205 -6.00 21.49 -26.32
C SER A 205 -4.84 20.68 -26.86
N PRO A 206 -3.59 20.96 -26.47
CA PRO A 206 -2.42 20.19 -26.90
C PRO A 206 -2.47 18.73 -26.44
N VAL A 207 -3.24 18.45 -25.39
CA VAL A 207 -3.48 17.09 -24.90
C VAL A 207 -4.99 16.86 -24.90
N PHE A 208 -5.43 15.78 -25.52
CA PHE A 208 -6.83 15.39 -25.61
C PHE A 208 -6.96 13.87 -25.50
N HIS A 209 -8.17 13.37 -25.29
CA HIS A 209 -8.47 11.95 -25.27
C HIS A 209 -9.13 11.54 -26.57
N GLN A 210 -8.77 10.38 -27.07
CA GLN A 210 -9.34 9.79 -28.27
C GLN A 210 -9.67 8.33 -28.01
N VAL A 211 -10.74 7.85 -28.63
CA VAL A 211 -11.11 6.45 -28.63
C VAL A 211 -11.30 6.03 -30.09
N GLU A 212 -10.52 5.04 -30.52
CA GLU A 212 -10.59 4.49 -31.87
C GLU A 212 -11.07 3.05 -31.82
N GLY A 213 -11.87 2.64 -32.81
CA GLY A 213 -12.29 1.27 -32.99
C GLY A 213 -11.77 0.68 -34.30
N LEU A 214 -11.42 -0.61 -34.28
CA LEU A 214 -11.06 -1.38 -35.48
C LEU A 214 -11.87 -2.68 -35.49
N LEU A 215 -12.54 -2.93 -36.62
CA LEU A 215 -13.18 -4.21 -36.90
C LEU A 215 -12.67 -4.76 -38.23
N VAL A 216 -12.07 -5.94 -38.18
CA VAL A 216 -11.58 -6.68 -39.35
C VAL A 216 -12.17 -8.07 -39.33
N ASP A 217 -13.05 -8.35 -40.25
CA ASP A 217 -13.65 -9.68 -40.44
C ASP A 217 -14.05 -9.89 -41.91
N LYS A 218 -14.56 -11.09 -42.21
CA LYS A 218 -15.14 -11.37 -43.51
C LYS A 218 -16.48 -10.66 -43.67
N GLU A 219 -16.78 -10.22 -44.90
CA GLU A 219 -18.07 -9.63 -45.28
C GLU A 219 -18.46 -8.34 -44.51
N ILE A 220 -17.49 -7.62 -43.90
CA ILE A 220 -17.72 -6.30 -43.29
C ILE A 220 -18.02 -5.28 -44.36
N SER A 221 -19.10 -4.52 -44.17
CA SER A 221 -19.58 -3.52 -45.09
C SER A 221 -19.64 -2.11 -44.43
N PHE A 222 -19.85 -1.09 -45.25
CA PHE A 222 -20.10 0.26 -44.76
C PHE A 222 -21.36 0.36 -43.89
N ASN A 223 -22.34 -0.51 -44.14
CA ASN A 223 -23.56 -0.56 -43.32
C ASN A 223 -23.27 -1.01 -41.88
N ASP A 224 -22.29 -1.90 -41.69
CA ASP A 224 -21.87 -2.35 -40.35
C ASP A 224 -21.24 -1.19 -39.57
N LEU A 225 -20.36 -0.41 -40.21
CA LEU A 225 -19.80 0.80 -39.61
C LEU A 225 -20.92 1.77 -39.20
N LYS A 226 -21.86 2.02 -40.13
CA LYS A 226 -23.01 2.88 -39.83
C LYS A 226 -23.83 2.37 -38.65
N GLY A 227 -24.14 1.08 -38.64
CA GLY A 227 -24.90 0.42 -37.58
C GLY A 227 -24.24 0.55 -36.21
N ILE A 228 -22.92 0.31 -36.15
CA ILE A 228 -22.15 0.44 -34.91
C ILE A 228 -22.15 1.89 -34.42
N LEU A 229 -21.95 2.87 -35.29
CA LEU A 229 -21.98 4.28 -34.93
C LEU A 229 -23.37 4.73 -34.46
N GLU A 230 -24.43 4.25 -35.11
CA GLU A 230 -25.82 4.52 -34.68
C GLU A 230 -26.11 3.92 -33.29
N LEU A 231 -25.69 2.69 -33.06
CA LEU A 231 -25.85 2.01 -31.78
C LEU A 231 -25.08 2.76 -30.68
N PHE A 232 -23.81 3.10 -30.95
CA PHE A 232 -22.99 3.88 -30.03
C PHE A 232 -23.64 5.19 -29.64
N CYS A 233 -24.07 6.00 -30.64
CA CYS A 233 -24.69 7.29 -30.38
C CYS A 233 -26.01 7.18 -29.59
N LYS A 234 -26.81 6.16 -29.85
CA LYS A 234 -28.05 5.92 -29.10
C LYS A 234 -27.76 5.52 -27.65
N LYS A 235 -26.80 4.65 -27.44
CA LYS A 235 -26.40 4.25 -26.08
C LYS A 235 -25.79 5.42 -25.29
N MET A 236 -24.95 6.22 -25.92
CA MET A 236 -24.25 7.34 -25.28
C MET A 236 -25.15 8.55 -25.03
N PHE A 237 -26.03 8.89 -25.97
CA PHE A 237 -26.83 10.12 -25.95
C PHE A 237 -28.34 9.89 -25.84
N GLY A 238 -28.76 8.63 -25.76
CA GLY A 238 -30.17 8.22 -25.63
C GLY A 238 -30.84 7.88 -26.96
N ASP A 239 -31.88 7.04 -26.89
CA ASP A 239 -32.59 6.43 -28.04
C ASP A 239 -33.19 7.42 -29.05
N LYS A 240 -33.52 8.65 -28.61
CA LYS A 240 -34.11 9.70 -29.46
C LYS A 240 -33.07 10.46 -30.27
N THR A 241 -31.81 10.15 -30.16
CA THR A 241 -30.72 10.85 -30.85
C THR A 241 -30.80 10.64 -32.35
N LYS A 242 -30.87 11.74 -33.09
CA LYS A 242 -30.85 11.72 -34.56
C LYS A 242 -29.41 11.85 -35.05
N ILE A 243 -28.98 10.86 -35.84
CA ILE A 243 -27.62 10.78 -36.37
C ILE A 243 -27.64 11.19 -37.84
N ARG A 244 -26.69 11.99 -38.23
CA ARG A 244 -26.43 12.36 -39.62
C ARG A 244 -24.97 12.06 -39.96
N LEU A 245 -24.75 11.18 -40.92
CA LEU A 245 -23.45 10.94 -41.52
C LEU A 245 -23.26 11.97 -42.66
N ARG A 246 -22.06 12.54 -42.71
CA ARG A 246 -21.68 13.51 -43.76
C ARG A 246 -20.42 13.03 -44.46
#